data_b0bb89c1eadc0a53b47f09fbafae3f72
#
_entry.id   b0bb89c1eadc0a53b47f09fbafae3f72
#
_cell.length_a   1.000
_cell.length_b   1.000
_cell.length_c   1.000
_cell.angle_alpha   90.00
_cell.angle_beta   90.00
_cell.angle_gamma   90.00
#
_symmetry.space_group_name_H-M   'P 1'
#
loop_
_entity.id
_entity.type
_entity.pdbx_description
1 polymer ?
#
loop_
_entity_poly.entity_id
_entity_poly.type
_entity_poly.pdbx_seq_one_letter_code
_entity_poly.pdbx_strand_id
1 'polypeptide(L)'
;MLLRPYQEIAVNSAIDALDKHGNTVVVAPTGAGKTIMLSALIGKRCETRRNVLVLQHRDELVNQNMDKFKRINPNILTSIVNAEEKDWNGDAVFSMVQTLSRPNNLDNMKAMDMVVVDESHHVVADTYTRIIDHAKQINDKVEIVGFTATPNRGDKKGLRSVFSNCSHQIEISTLIREGFLVTPRTYVIDVGVRSELENVRKTVVDFDMDQVARIMNKRAINQRVVSEWLDKAHDRKTVVFCSTVAHAEDLCEEFVEEGVNAKIVTGNTDKAERREILEDLSSGDTQVVVNVSVLTEGFDSPPVSCIVLTRPCSYKSTMVQMIGRGLRTIDPDEYPDIVKTDCVVLDFGTSVLTHGSLEEEVNLEGSQSELKGDAPEKVCPECNSVVPLSVRECPMCGHEFGKDDNSQLEEFSMTEVDLLDRSPFRWIDIFGTGKCVTATGFNGFAMVVDLDDLSCGLVKRSGGRIRMISIGTRKQAIASADDFLREIEDSDSAKKGRRWLNERISDRQRDMLSRNGVMVSGFDFSWTKYKAACYLNYLWNKGRVDDMISNVREKHEKR
;
A
#
# COMPACT_ATOMS: atom_id res chain seq x y z
N MET A 1 -27.53 -5.49 -9.02
CA MET A 1 -26.25 -5.97 -8.44
C MET A 1 -26.30 -5.75 -6.93
N LEU A 2 -25.95 -6.74 -6.11
CA LEU A 2 -25.89 -6.57 -4.65
C LEU A 2 -24.53 -5.99 -4.26
N LEU A 3 -24.53 -4.98 -3.38
CA LEU A 3 -23.31 -4.44 -2.78
C LEU A 3 -22.73 -5.48 -1.80
N ARG A 4 -21.42 -5.52 -1.71
CA ARG A 4 -20.73 -6.23 -0.64
C ARG A 4 -20.97 -5.51 0.69
N PRO A 5 -20.96 -6.19 1.85
CA PRO A 5 -21.29 -5.55 3.14
C PRO A 5 -20.50 -4.27 3.43
N TYR A 6 -19.19 -4.27 3.19
CA TYR A 6 -18.36 -3.08 3.39
C TYR A 6 -18.68 -1.94 2.42
N GLN A 7 -19.10 -2.26 1.20
CA GLN A 7 -19.54 -1.25 0.22
C GLN A 7 -20.85 -0.59 0.64
N GLU A 8 -21.77 -1.39 1.16
CA GLU A 8 -23.04 -0.88 1.66
C GLU A 8 -22.84 0.04 2.86
N ILE A 9 -21.97 -0.33 3.81
CA ILE A 9 -21.60 0.50 4.96
C ILE A 9 -20.99 1.82 4.46
N ALA A 10 -20.04 1.79 3.53
CA ALA A 10 -19.40 2.99 3.00
C ALA A 10 -20.40 3.93 2.30
N VAL A 11 -21.30 3.38 1.48
CA VAL A 11 -22.33 4.15 0.78
C VAL A 11 -23.31 4.79 1.76
N ASN A 12 -23.79 4.05 2.77
CA ASN A 12 -24.72 4.59 3.77
C ASN A 12 -24.05 5.66 4.63
N SER A 13 -22.80 5.44 5.07
CA SER A 13 -22.02 6.45 5.81
C SER A 13 -21.81 7.73 4.99
N ALA A 14 -21.59 7.61 3.68
CA ALA A 14 -21.45 8.76 2.80
C ALA A 14 -22.76 9.54 2.66
N ILE A 15 -23.89 8.84 2.54
CA ILE A 15 -25.23 9.47 2.49
C ILE A 15 -25.51 10.22 3.79
N ASP A 16 -25.28 9.59 4.95
CA ASP A 16 -25.47 10.22 6.26
C ASP A 16 -24.59 11.46 6.45
N ALA A 17 -23.36 11.42 5.93
CA ALA A 17 -22.44 12.56 6.00
C ALA A 17 -22.86 13.70 5.04
N LEU A 18 -23.38 13.38 3.85
CA LEU A 18 -23.93 14.38 2.92
C LEU A 18 -25.14 15.08 3.53
N ASP A 19 -26.06 14.34 4.16
CA ASP A 19 -27.23 14.93 4.83
C ASP A 19 -26.86 15.87 5.98
N LYS A 20 -25.75 15.59 6.68
CA LYS A 20 -25.29 16.40 7.82
C LYS A 20 -24.40 17.57 7.43
N HIS A 21 -23.54 17.39 6.43
CA HIS A 21 -22.43 18.30 6.15
C HIS A 21 -22.42 18.86 4.72
N GLY A 22 -23.25 18.32 3.83
CA GLY A 22 -23.30 18.68 2.41
C GLY A 22 -22.06 18.24 1.60
N ASN A 23 -21.03 17.73 2.25
CA ASN A 23 -19.85 17.20 1.56
C ASN A 23 -19.13 16.14 2.39
N THR A 24 -18.45 15.19 1.70
CA THR A 24 -17.65 14.15 2.35
C THR A 24 -16.71 13.47 1.36
N VAL A 25 -15.68 12.79 1.87
CA VAL A 25 -14.83 11.87 1.09
C VAL A 25 -14.93 10.46 1.65
N VAL A 26 -14.96 9.49 0.74
CA VAL A 26 -14.83 8.05 1.04
C VAL A 26 -13.45 7.60 0.60
N VAL A 27 -12.70 6.98 1.50
CA VAL A 27 -11.40 6.41 1.21
C VAL A 27 -11.53 4.90 1.03
N ALA A 28 -11.22 4.43 -0.17
CA ALA A 28 -11.32 3.02 -0.53
C ALA A 28 -10.15 2.61 -1.43
N PRO A 29 -9.40 1.58 -1.07
CA PRO A 29 -8.21 1.17 -1.82
C PRO A 29 -8.55 0.72 -3.25
N THR A 30 -7.50 0.60 -4.07
CA THR A 30 -7.62 0.01 -5.40
C THR A 30 -8.14 -1.42 -5.27
N GLY A 31 -9.14 -1.79 -6.09
CA GLY A 31 -9.79 -3.10 -6.01
C GLY A 31 -10.99 -3.18 -5.07
N ALA A 32 -11.24 -2.19 -4.20
CA ALA A 32 -12.41 -2.16 -3.32
C ALA A 32 -13.74 -1.90 -4.04
N GLY A 33 -13.73 -1.61 -5.35
CA GLY A 33 -14.94 -1.33 -6.13
C GLY A 33 -15.47 0.10 -5.95
N LYS A 34 -14.58 1.11 -5.94
CA LYS A 34 -14.95 2.53 -5.87
C LYS A 34 -16.06 2.89 -6.86
N THR A 35 -15.93 2.47 -8.12
CA THR A 35 -16.93 2.73 -9.18
C THR A 35 -18.30 2.14 -8.84
N ILE A 36 -18.35 0.98 -8.19
CA ILE A 36 -19.59 0.32 -7.75
C ILE A 36 -20.24 1.13 -6.63
N MET A 37 -19.45 1.53 -5.62
CA MET A 37 -19.94 2.35 -4.51
C MET A 37 -20.44 3.72 -4.98
N LEU A 38 -19.68 4.38 -5.85
CA LEU A 38 -20.04 5.63 -6.51
C LEU A 38 -21.38 5.48 -7.25
N SER A 39 -21.50 4.43 -8.06
CA SER A 39 -22.73 4.16 -8.83
C SER A 39 -23.93 3.88 -7.93
N ALA A 40 -23.74 3.14 -6.85
CA ALA A 40 -24.79 2.82 -5.89
C ALA A 40 -25.22 4.08 -5.09
N LEU A 41 -24.28 4.93 -4.71
CA LEU A 41 -24.58 6.20 -4.04
C LEU A 41 -25.41 7.11 -4.94
N ILE A 42 -25.00 7.28 -6.19
CA ILE A 42 -25.76 8.07 -7.18
C ILE A 42 -27.15 7.46 -7.38
N GLY A 43 -27.24 6.14 -7.54
CA GLY A 43 -28.53 5.45 -7.70
C GLY A 43 -29.52 5.76 -6.58
N LYS A 44 -29.07 5.65 -5.32
CA LYS A 44 -29.88 6.00 -4.13
C LYS A 44 -30.24 7.49 -4.09
N ARG A 45 -29.32 8.39 -4.50
CA ARG A 45 -29.57 9.85 -4.47
C ARG A 45 -30.45 10.32 -5.63
N CYS A 46 -30.38 9.71 -6.80
CA CYS A 46 -31.24 10.06 -7.94
C CYS A 46 -32.74 9.82 -7.69
N GLU A 47 -33.13 9.09 -6.64
CA GLU A 47 -34.52 9.02 -6.19
C GLU A 47 -35.05 10.37 -5.72
N THR A 48 -34.18 11.22 -5.17
CA THR A 48 -34.54 12.53 -4.58
C THR A 48 -33.82 13.72 -5.23
N ARG A 49 -32.67 13.47 -5.89
CA ARG A 49 -31.79 14.48 -6.49
C ARG A 49 -31.33 14.00 -7.87
N ARG A 50 -31.83 14.63 -8.93
CA ARG A 50 -31.70 14.09 -10.29
C ARG A 50 -30.55 14.65 -11.10
N ASN A 51 -30.01 15.84 -10.78
CA ASN A 51 -28.93 16.43 -11.59
C ASN A 51 -27.58 16.12 -10.93
N VAL A 52 -26.97 14.99 -11.30
CA VAL A 52 -25.69 14.54 -10.74
C VAL A 52 -24.59 14.73 -11.76
N LEU A 53 -23.50 15.41 -11.37
CA LEU A 53 -22.29 15.56 -12.18
C LEU A 53 -21.21 14.62 -11.65
N VAL A 54 -20.68 13.75 -12.51
CA VAL A 54 -19.57 12.83 -12.19
C VAL A 54 -18.30 13.34 -12.87
N LEU A 55 -17.32 13.78 -12.07
CA LEU A 55 -16.06 14.32 -12.54
C LEU A 55 -14.98 13.26 -12.62
N GLN A 56 -14.31 13.18 -13.77
CA GLN A 56 -13.21 12.25 -14.03
C GLN A 56 -12.08 12.95 -14.79
N HIS A 57 -10.86 12.46 -14.62
CA HIS A 57 -9.69 13.14 -15.21
C HIS A 57 -9.16 12.48 -16.51
N ARG A 58 -9.68 11.29 -16.88
CA ARG A 58 -9.31 10.57 -18.12
C ARG A 58 -10.54 10.15 -18.91
N ASP A 59 -10.50 10.36 -20.23
CA ASP A 59 -11.57 9.99 -21.15
C ASP A 59 -11.95 8.50 -21.10
N GLU A 60 -10.94 7.65 -20.99
CA GLU A 60 -11.15 6.19 -20.93
C GLU A 60 -11.98 5.80 -19.69
N LEU A 61 -11.78 6.51 -18.56
CA LEU A 61 -12.54 6.30 -17.33
C LEU A 61 -13.99 6.79 -17.46
N VAL A 62 -14.23 7.86 -18.20
CA VAL A 62 -15.60 8.40 -18.41
C VAL A 62 -16.50 7.34 -19.00
N ASN A 63 -16.09 6.73 -20.11
CA ASN A 63 -16.87 5.70 -20.79
C ASN A 63 -17.01 4.42 -19.96
N GLN A 64 -15.91 3.92 -19.39
CA GLN A 64 -15.91 2.70 -18.57
C GLN A 64 -16.80 2.84 -17.33
N ASN A 65 -16.72 3.98 -16.64
CA ASN A 65 -17.52 4.21 -15.45
C ASN A 65 -18.98 4.43 -15.77
N MET A 66 -19.28 5.11 -16.89
CA MET A 66 -20.66 5.26 -17.37
C MET A 66 -21.28 3.90 -17.76
N ASP A 67 -20.54 3.03 -18.43
CA ASP A 67 -21.02 1.70 -18.81
C ASP A 67 -21.27 0.82 -17.57
N LYS A 68 -20.36 0.85 -16.59
CA LYS A 68 -20.57 0.18 -15.30
C LYS A 68 -21.77 0.77 -14.55
N PHE A 69 -21.93 2.10 -14.57
CA PHE A 69 -23.06 2.79 -13.97
C PHE A 69 -24.40 2.37 -14.58
N LYS A 70 -24.51 2.31 -15.93
CA LYS A 70 -25.72 1.88 -16.63
C LYS A 70 -26.14 0.44 -16.29
N ARG A 71 -25.14 -0.44 -16.08
CA ARG A 71 -25.44 -1.83 -15.67
C ARG A 71 -26.04 -1.91 -14.27
N ILE A 72 -25.62 -1.00 -13.37
CA ILE A 72 -26.10 -0.95 -11.97
C ILE A 72 -27.44 -0.20 -11.89
N ASN A 73 -27.57 0.89 -12.63
CA ASN A 73 -28.71 1.81 -12.61
C ASN A 73 -29.35 1.95 -14.02
N PRO A 74 -29.98 0.91 -14.55
CA PRO A 74 -30.48 0.92 -15.94
C PRO A 74 -31.60 1.93 -16.20
N ASN A 75 -32.26 2.42 -15.15
CA ASN A 75 -33.40 3.35 -15.24
C ASN A 75 -32.97 4.83 -15.10
N ILE A 76 -31.70 5.13 -14.87
CA ILE A 76 -31.20 6.50 -14.75
C ILE A 76 -30.62 6.93 -16.10
N LEU A 77 -31.14 8.04 -16.61
CA LEU A 77 -30.66 8.62 -17.85
C LEU A 77 -29.24 9.18 -17.67
N THR A 78 -28.33 8.74 -18.54
CA THR A 78 -26.93 9.22 -18.51
C THR A 78 -26.60 10.02 -19.75
N SER A 79 -25.72 11.00 -19.59
CA SER A 79 -25.14 11.76 -20.71
C SER A 79 -23.67 12.05 -20.47
N ILE A 80 -22.97 12.56 -21.50
CA ILE A 80 -21.53 12.81 -21.47
C ILE A 80 -21.23 14.27 -21.83
N VAL A 81 -20.26 14.85 -21.09
CA VAL A 81 -19.62 16.11 -21.44
C VAL A 81 -18.10 15.92 -21.52
N ASN A 82 -17.60 15.67 -22.72
CA ASN A 82 -16.18 15.48 -23.03
C ASN A 82 -15.75 16.35 -24.23
N ALA A 83 -14.63 16.05 -24.87
CA ALA A 83 -14.13 16.81 -26.01
C ALA A 83 -15.08 16.72 -27.24
N GLU A 84 -15.72 15.59 -27.44
CA GLU A 84 -16.52 15.23 -28.62
C GLU A 84 -18.01 15.52 -28.42
N GLU A 85 -18.53 15.27 -27.21
CA GLU A 85 -19.94 15.37 -26.86
C GLU A 85 -20.19 16.39 -25.73
N LYS A 86 -21.32 17.11 -25.81
CA LYS A 86 -21.74 18.15 -24.85
C LYS A 86 -23.22 17.96 -24.47
N ASP A 87 -23.58 16.71 -24.09
CA ASP A 87 -24.96 16.43 -23.71
C ASP A 87 -25.18 16.59 -22.19
N TRP A 88 -26.10 17.46 -21.83
CA TRP A 88 -26.51 17.79 -20.47
C TRP A 88 -27.88 17.21 -20.08
N ASN A 89 -28.48 16.31 -20.90
CA ASN A 89 -29.87 15.89 -20.71
C ASN A 89 -30.00 14.70 -19.75
N GLY A 90 -28.90 14.06 -19.34
CA GLY A 90 -28.93 12.97 -18.37
C GLY A 90 -29.27 13.44 -16.94
N ASP A 91 -29.86 12.55 -16.15
CA ASP A 91 -29.98 12.68 -14.69
C ASP A 91 -28.58 12.52 -14.04
N ALA A 92 -27.70 11.73 -14.65
CA ALA A 92 -26.29 11.61 -14.30
C ALA A 92 -25.41 11.98 -15.50
N VAL A 93 -24.64 13.07 -15.38
CA VAL A 93 -23.76 13.60 -16.42
C VAL A 93 -22.33 13.22 -16.10
N PHE A 94 -21.69 12.43 -16.95
CA PHE A 94 -20.29 12.04 -16.82
C PHE A 94 -19.42 13.03 -17.57
N SER A 95 -18.45 13.66 -16.88
CA SER A 95 -17.68 14.72 -17.48
C SER A 95 -16.17 14.58 -17.26
N MET A 96 -15.43 14.93 -18.30
CA MET A 96 -13.98 15.09 -18.23
C MET A 96 -13.63 16.48 -17.68
N VAL A 97 -12.89 16.52 -16.58
CA VAL A 97 -12.53 17.77 -15.86
C VAL A 97 -11.84 18.79 -16.78
N GLN A 98 -10.86 18.36 -17.58
CA GLN A 98 -10.10 19.26 -18.48
C GLN A 98 -10.99 19.90 -19.55
N THR A 99 -12.06 19.23 -19.94
CA THR A 99 -13.03 19.78 -20.90
C THR A 99 -14.00 20.72 -20.20
N LEU A 100 -14.57 20.28 -19.07
CA LEU A 100 -15.60 21.06 -18.38
C LEU A 100 -15.04 22.33 -17.75
N SER A 101 -13.81 22.32 -17.25
CA SER A 101 -13.17 23.50 -16.62
C SER A 101 -12.91 24.69 -17.57
N ARG A 102 -13.13 24.52 -18.89
CA ARG A 102 -13.02 25.62 -19.86
C ARG A 102 -14.23 26.57 -19.71
N PRO A 103 -14.01 27.92 -19.76
CA PRO A 103 -15.08 28.89 -19.50
C PRO A 103 -16.37 28.61 -20.28
N ASN A 104 -16.26 28.47 -21.60
CA ASN A 104 -17.42 28.23 -22.49
C ASN A 104 -18.22 26.97 -22.14
N ASN A 105 -17.60 25.94 -21.52
CA ASN A 105 -18.29 24.73 -21.12
C ASN A 105 -18.92 24.88 -19.72
N LEU A 106 -18.25 25.61 -18.83
CA LEU A 106 -18.79 25.95 -17.51
C LEU A 106 -20.05 26.80 -17.61
N ASP A 107 -20.06 27.81 -18.49
CA ASP A 107 -21.22 28.72 -18.70
C ASP A 107 -22.47 27.95 -19.15
N ASN A 108 -22.32 26.76 -19.74
CA ASN A 108 -23.41 25.88 -20.17
C ASN A 108 -23.79 24.83 -19.10
N MET A 109 -23.12 24.81 -17.96
CA MET A 109 -23.42 23.86 -16.89
C MET A 109 -24.77 24.15 -16.25
N LYS A 110 -25.63 23.14 -16.16
CA LYS A 110 -26.90 23.23 -15.45
C LYS A 110 -26.71 23.26 -13.93
N ALA A 111 -27.74 23.67 -13.21
CA ALA A 111 -27.75 23.50 -11.75
C ALA A 111 -27.63 22.02 -11.40
N MET A 112 -26.61 21.64 -10.64
CA MET A 112 -26.39 20.29 -10.16
C MET A 112 -26.83 20.16 -8.72
N ASP A 113 -27.48 19.04 -8.39
CA ASP A 113 -27.85 18.69 -7.02
C ASP A 113 -26.69 18.02 -6.28
N MET A 114 -25.83 17.31 -7.04
CA MET A 114 -24.66 16.63 -6.48
C MET A 114 -23.49 16.63 -7.48
N VAL A 115 -22.28 16.82 -6.97
CA VAL A 115 -21.02 16.63 -7.70
C VAL A 115 -20.26 15.46 -7.08
N VAL A 116 -19.98 14.45 -7.87
CA VAL A 116 -19.21 13.26 -7.50
C VAL A 116 -17.83 13.35 -8.13
N VAL A 117 -16.80 13.24 -7.33
CA VAL A 117 -15.41 13.32 -7.78
C VAL A 117 -14.75 11.94 -7.65
N ASP A 118 -14.49 11.30 -8.78
CA ASP A 118 -13.68 10.08 -8.80
C ASP A 118 -12.20 10.47 -8.76
N GLU A 119 -11.39 9.65 -8.08
CA GLU A 119 -9.98 9.94 -7.73
C GLU A 119 -9.81 11.34 -7.11
N SER A 120 -10.60 11.58 -6.07
CA SER A 120 -10.75 12.90 -5.43
C SER A 120 -9.47 13.47 -4.79
N HIS A 121 -8.37 12.73 -4.77
CA HIS A 121 -7.06 13.28 -4.43
C HIS A 121 -6.59 14.37 -5.42
N HIS A 122 -7.20 14.46 -6.62
CA HIS A 122 -6.96 15.54 -7.58
C HIS A 122 -7.80 16.81 -7.33
N VAL A 123 -8.78 16.77 -6.42
CA VAL A 123 -9.81 17.81 -6.26
C VAL A 123 -9.29 19.21 -5.97
N VAL A 124 -8.11 19.34 -5.36
CA VAL A 124 -7.50 20.66 -5.05
C VAL A 124 -6.77 21.31 -6.24
N ALA A 125 -6.76 20.67 -7.42
CA ALA A 125 -6.26 21.31 -8.62
C ALA A 125 -7.26 22.39 -9.11
N ASP A 126 -6.73 23.49 -9.67
CA ASP A 126 -7.51 24.66 -10.09
C ASP A 126 -8.67 24.31 -11.04
N THR A 127 -8.52 23.26 -11.85
CA THR A 127 -9.57 22.80 -12.77
C THR A 127 -10.78 22.21 -12.02
N TYR A 128 -10.54 21.45 -10.97
CA TYR A 128 -11.62 20.88 -10.14
C TYR A 128 -12.28 21.94 -9.27
N THR A 129 -11.47 22.76 -8.58
CA THR A 129 -11.99 23.82 -7.70
C THR A 129 -12.85 24.79 -8.48
N ARG A 130 -12.46 25.17 -9.71
CA ARG A 130 -13.25 26.02 -10.59
C ARG A 130 -14.64 25.43 -10.90
N ILE A 131 -14.72 24.12 -11.20
CA ILE A 131 -16.00 23.46 -11.48
C ILE A 131 -16.87 23.41 -10.23
N ILE A 132 -16.28 23.04 -9.08
CA ILE A 132 -16.99 22.94 -7.80
C ILE A 132 -17.50 24.31 -7.34
N ASP A 133 -16.68 25.34 -7.45
CA ASP A 133 -17.07 26.72 -7.09
C ASP A 133 -18.19 27.23 -8.00
N HIS A 134 -18.12 26.93 -9.29
CA HIS A 134 -19.19 27.27 -10.24
C HIS A 134 -20.49 26.51 -9.90
N ALA A 135 -20.42 25.21 -9.56
CA ALA A 135 -21.57 24.45 -9.11
C ALA A 135 -22.22 25.07 -7.86
N LYS A 136 -21.40 25.48 -6.87
CA LYS A 136 -21.87 26.18 -5.66
C LYS A 136 -22.46 27.56 -5.93
N GLN A 137 -21.97 28.27 -6.95
CA GLN A 137 -22.55 29.57 -7.35
C GLN A 137 -23.95 29.42 -7.95
N ILE A 138 -24.18 28.34 -8.73
CA ILE A 138 -25.50 28.07 -9.33
C ILE A 138 -26.46 27.47 -8.32
N ASN A 139 -25.98 26.57 -7.46
CA ASN A 139 -26.78 25.91 -6.42
C ASN A 139 -25.97 25.84 -5.10
N ASP A 140 -26.29 26.69 -4.15
CA ASP A 140 -25.64 26.78 -2.83
C ASP A 140 -25.84 25.53 -1.95
N LYS A 141 -26.80 24.65 -2.32
CA LYS A 141 -27.11 23.38 -1.65
C LYS A 141 -26.54 22.15 -2.38
N VAL A 142 -25.65 22.35 -3.34
CA VAL A 142 -25.03 21.26 -4.06
C VAL A 142 -24.23 20.38 -3.10
N GLU A 143 -24.48 19.08 -3.13
CA GLU A 143 -23.74 18.09 -2.37
C GLU A 143 -22.44 17.73 -3.11
N ILE A 144 -21.34 17.52 -2.37
CA ILE A 144 -20.05 17.16 -2.96
C ILE A 144 -19.51 15.90 -2.29
N VAL A 145 -19.31 14.84 -3.07
CA VAL A 145 -18.74 13.59 -2.57
C VAL A 145 -17.51 13.20 -3.39
N GLY A 146 -16.46 12.81 -2.68
CA GLY A 146 -15.22 12.32 -3.28
C GLY A 146 -14.99 10.83 -2.99
N PHE A 147 -14.42 10.13 -3.97
CA PHE A 147 -13.89 8.78 -3.80
C PHE A 147 -12.40 8.78 -4.15
N THR A 148 -11.57 8.20 -3.28
CA THR A 148 -10.13 8.08 -3.54
C THR A 148 -9.54 6.84 -2.90
N ALA A 149 -8.47 6.30 -3.50
CA ALA A 149 -7.68 5.27 -2.85
C ALA A 149 -6.63 5.86 -1.90
N THR A 150 -6.26 7.12 -2.11
CA THR A 150 -5.11 7.77 -1.49
C THR A 150 -5.52 9.15 -0.99
N PRO A 151 -5.89 9.27 0.29
CA PRO A 151 -6.38 10.53 0.86
C PRO A 151 -5.25 11.56 1.02
N ASN A 152 -4.01 11.09 1.15
CA ASN A 152 -2.85 11.94 1.40
C ASN A 152 -2.13 12.24 0.09
N ARG A 153 -1.98 13.53 -0.20
CA ARG A 153 -1.30 13.99 -1.42
C ARG A 153 0.18 14.21 -1.16
N GLY A 154 0.99 13.86 -2.14
CA GLY A 154 2.42 14.09 -2.08
C GLY A 154 2.83 15.57 -2.10
N ASP A 155 1.99 16.46 -2.64
CA ASP A 155 2.23 17.91 -2.66
C ASP A 155 1.82 18.62 -1.35
N LYS A 156 1.45 17.87 -0.32
CA LYS A 156 1.02 18.36 1.01
C LYS A 156 -0.22 19.28 1.01
N LYS A 157 -0.93 19.38 -0.11
CA LYS A 157 -2.20 20.08 -0.18
C LYS A 157 -3.29 19.16 0.34
N GLY A 158 -3.91 19.52 1.45
CA GLY A 158 -4.98 18.75 2.07
C GLY A 158 -6.30 18.82 1.31
N LEU A 159 -7.11 17.80 1.45
CA LEU A 159 -8.46 17.74 0.87
C LEU A 159 -9.46 18.59 1.64
N ARG A 160 -9.07 19.18 2.78
CA ARG A 160 -9.93 19.96 3.68
C ARG A 160 -10.54 21.20 3.04
N SER A 161 -9.90 21.73 1.99
CA SER A 161 -10.46 22.87 1.25
C SER A 161 -11.78 22.54 0.55
N VAL A 162 -12.06 21.26 0.29
CA VAL A 162 -13.26 20.80 -0.40
C VAL A 162 -14.12 19.91 0.50
N PHE A 163 -13.52 19.00 1.26
CA PHE A 163 -14.22 18.04 2.12
C PHE A 163 -14.01 18.35 3.60
N SER A 164 -15.10 18.57 4.34
CA SER A 164 -15.06 18.85 5.78
C SER A 164 -14.81 17.60 6.62
N ASN A 165 -15.06 16.40 6.06
CA ASN A 165 -14.97 15.13 6.77
C ASN A 165 -14.64 13.96 5.82
N CYS A 166 -14.21 12.86 6.42
CA CYS A 166 -14.13 11.53 5.79
C CYS A 166 -15.21 10.66 6.44
N SER A 167 -16.23 10.28 5.67
CA SER A 167 -17.34 9.48 6.19
C SER A 167 -16.98 8.02 6.42
N HIS A 168 -16.09 7.48 5.61
CA HIS A 168 -15.68 6.07 5.73
C HIS A 168 -14.31 5.84 5.13
N GLN A 169 -13.50 5.01 5.80
CA GLN A 169 -12.23 4.51 5.30
C GLN A 169 -12.27 2.98 5.30
N ILE A 170 -12.01 2.39 4.12
CA ILE A 170 -11.87 0.95 3.95
C ILE A 170 -10.38 0.62 3.97
N GLU A 171 -9.97 -0.29 4.84
CA GLU A 171 -8.58 -0.72 4.97
C GLU A 171 -8.28 -1.91 4.07
N ILE A 172 -7.10 -1.92 3.45
CA ILE A 172 -6.62 -3.02 2.59
C ILE A 172 -6.61 -4.35 3.36
N SER A 173 -6.11 -4.34 4.59
CA SER A 173 -6.04 -5.50 5.47
C SER A 173 -7.41 -6.12 5.77
N THR A 174 -8.43 -5.28 5.93
CA THR A 174 -9.81 -5.76 6.12
C THR A 174 -10.29 -6.48 4.86
N LEU A 175 -10.04 -5.92 3.68
CA LEU A 175 -10.43 -6.55 2.42
C LEU A 175 -9.69 -7.87 2.15
N ILE A 176 -8.41 -7.97 2.55
CA ILE A 176 -7.65 -9.22 2.44
C ILE A 176 -8.18 -10.25 3.43
N ARG A 177 -8.41 -9.87 4.68
CA ARG A 177 -8.94 -10.76 5.72
C ARG A 177 -10.31 -11.33 5.35
N GLU A 178 -11.15 -10.53 4.70
CA GLU A 178 -12.47 -10.92 4.24
C GLU A 178 -12.47 -11.59 2.86
N GLY A 179 -11.31 -11.76 2.22
CA GLY A 179 -11.16 -12.43 0.93
C GLY A 179 -11.59 -11.61 -0.29
N PHE A 180 -11.74 -10.29 -0.16
CA PHE A 180 -12.06 -9.40 -1.27
C PHE A 180 -10.84 -8.90 -2.04
N LEU A 181 -9.66 -9.01 -1.45
CA LEU A 181 -8.35 -8.82 -2.07
C LEU A 181 -7.44 -10.01 -1.72
N VAL A 182 -6.47 -10.30 -2.58
CA VAL A 182 -5.45 -11.31 -2.29
C VAL A 182 -4.31 -10.71 -1.47
N THR A 183 -3.57 -11.57 -0.76
CA THR A 183 -2.42 -11.17 0.06
C THR A 183 -1.22 -10.83 -0.83
N PRO A 184 -0.57 -9.67 -0.67
CA PRO A 184 0.71 -9.39 -1.31
C PRO A 184 1.85 -10.18 -0.65
N ARG A 185 2.73 -10.77 -1.48
CA ARG A 185 4.01 -11.32 -1.06
C ARG A 185 5.11 -10.48 -1.69
N THR A 186 5.79 -9.68 -0.86
CA THR A 186 6.73 -8.68 -1.36
C THR A 186 8.17 -9.10 -1.13
N TYR A 187 8.95 -9.02 -2.21
CA TYR A 187 10.40 -9.20 -2.21
C TYR A 187 11.06 -7.87 -2.56
N VAL A 188 11.82 -7.33 -1.63
CA VAL A 188 12.67 -6.16 -1.89
C VAL A 188 14.03 -6.66 -2.30
N ILE A 189 14.43 -6.37 -3.53
CA ILE A 189 15.63 -6.91 -4.14
C ILE A 189 16.63 -5.77 -4.32
N ASP A 190 17.72 -5.82 -3.57
CA ASP A 190 18.80 -4.86 -3.70
C ASP A 190 19.67 -5.22 -4.92
N VAL A 191 19.75 -4.28 -5.85
CA VAL A 191 20.59 -4.38 -7.04
C VAL A 191 21.87 -3.53 -6.93
N GLY A 192 22.27 -3.18 -5.72
CA GLY A 192 23.50 -2.44 -5.43
C GLY A 192 23.48 -0.95 -5.77
N VAL A 193 22.30 -0.39 -6.08
CA VAL A 193 22.17 1.04 -6.46
C VAL A 193 21.35 1.85 -5.47
N ARG A 194 21.09 1.31 -4.30
CA ARG A 194 20.22 1.93 -3.29
C ARG A 194 20.69 3.33 -2.90
N SER A 195 21.97 3.50 -2.60
CA SER A 195 22.56 4.79 -2.25
C SER A 195 22.47 5.82 -3.38
N GLU A 196 22.55 5.36 -4.65
CA GLU A 196 22.37 6.23 -5.81
C GLU A 196 20.92 6.70 -5.91
N LEU A 197 19.94 5.79 -5.73
CA LEU A 197 18.51 6.12 -5.77
C LEU A 197 18.08 7.10 -4.66
N GLU A 198 18.66 6.99 -3.46
CA GLU A 198 18.37 7.90 -2.34
C GLU A 198 18.80 9.34 -2.63
N ASN A 199 19.83 9.54 -3.45
CA ASN A 199 20.35 10.84 -3.82
C ASN A 199 19.64 11.45 -5.04
N VAL A 200 18.67 10.75 -5.66
CA VAL A 200 17.92 11.27 -6.79
C VAL A 200 17.07 12.47 -6.37
N ARG A 201 17.10 13.51 -7.18
CA ARG A 201 16.32 14.73 -6.94
C ARG A 201 14.82 14.43 -6.98
N LYS A 202 14.11 14.91 -5.94
CA LYS A 202 12.65 14.92 -5.93
C LYS A 202 12.13 16.17 -6.67
N THR A 203 11.17 15.93 -7.55
CA THR A 203 10.38 16.99 -8.21
C THR A 203 9.08 17.23 -7.43
N VAL A 204 8.25 18.14 -7.89
CA VAL A 204 6.92 18.39 -7.27
C VAL A 204 5.98 17.19 -7.43
N VAL A 205 6.18 16.39 -8.46
CA VAL A 205 5.27 15.27 -8.83
C VAL A 205 5.82 13.92 -8.40
N ASP A 206 7.13 13.69 -8.57
CA ASP A 206 7.79 12.42 -8.25
C ASP A 206 9.32 12.62 -8.19
N PHE A 207 10.11 11.55 -8.18
CA PHE A 207 11.55 11.64 -8.45
C PHE A 207 11.84 12.14 -9.88
N ASP A 208 13.05 12.63 -10.09
CA ASP A 208 13.56 12.87 -11.45
C ASP A 208 13.75 11.52 -12.16
N MET A 209 12.77 11.14 -13.00
CA MET A 209 12.73 9.83 -13.63
C MET A 209 13.85 9.59 -14.64
N ASP A 210 14.42 10.65 -15.21
CA ASP A 210 15.59 10.55 -16.09
C ASP A 210 16.85 10.20 -15.29
N GLN A 211 16.99 10.74 -14.07
CA GLN A 211 18.07 10.34 -13.17
C GLN A 211 17.86 8.89 -12.69
N VAL A 212 16.64 8.50 -12.33
CA VAL A 212 16.31 7.12 -11.97
C VAL A 212 16.65 6.16 -13.13
N ALA A 213 16.29 6.50 -14.36
CA ALA A 213 16.59 5.68 -15.52
C ALA A 213 18.10 5.49 -15.72
N ARG A 214 18.91 6.54 -15.54
CA ARG A 214 20.39 6.40 -15.65
C ARG A 214 20.99 5.43 -14.64
N ILE A 215 20.34 5.30 -13.48
CA ILE A 215 20.76 4.38 -12.41
C ILE A 215 20.24 2.97 -12.69
N MET A 216 18.95 2.83 -12.96
CA MET A 216 18.24 1.56 -13.04
C MET A 216 18.33 0.90 -14.42
N ASN A 217 18.34 1.68 -15.51
CA ASN A 217 18.39 1.15 -16.87
C ASN A 217 19.82 0.75 -17.27
N LYS A 218 20.37 -0.23 -16.58
CA LYS A 218 21.65 -0.88 -16.89
C LYS A 218 21.34 -2.34 -17.27
N ARG A 219 21.96 -2.86 -18.35
CA ARG A 219 21.68 -4.21 -18.83
C ARG A 219 21.80 -5.27 -17.71
N ALA A 220 22.82 -5.19 -16.86
CA ALA A 220 22.99 -6.11 -15.74
C ALA A 220 21.82 -6.05 -14.73
N ILE A 221 21.24 -4.86 -14.50
CA ILE A 221 20.08 -4.70 -13.64
C ILE A 221 18.83 -5.28 -14.32
N ASN A 222 18.61 -4.98 -15.61
CA ASN A 222 17.48 -5.51 -16.37
C ASN A 222 17.52 -7.05 -16.41
N GLN A 223 18.69 -7.65 -16.65
CA GLN A 223 18.89 -9.10 -16.58
C GLN A 223 18.56 -9.65 -15.19
N ARG A 224 18.97 -8.95 -14.13
CA ARG A 224 18.63 -9.36 -12.77
C ARG A 224 17.12 -9.28 -12.51
N VAL A 225 16.43 -8.25 -13.00
CA VAL A 225 14.96 -8.14 -12.90
C VAL A 225 14.29 -9.34 -13.55
N VAL A 226 14.67 -9.69 -14.77
CA VAL A 226 14.10 -10.82 -15.50
C VAL A 226 14.41 -12.14 -14.80
N SER A 227 15.66 -12.35 -14.35
CA SER A 227 16.07 -13.55 -13.60
C SER A 227 15.26 -13.74 -12.31
N GLU A 228 15.07 -12.69 -11.52
CA GLU A 228 14.26 -12.75 -10.29
C GLU A 228 12.77 -13.00 -10.59
N TRP A 229 12.27 -12.44 -11.69
CA TRP A 229 10.91 -12.70 -12.13
C TRP A 229 10.75 -14.16 -12.58
N LEU A 230 11.67 -14.71 -13.35
CA LEU A 230 11.68 -16.12 -13.78
C LEU A 230 11.70 -17.08 -12.57
N ASP A 231 12.46 -16.76 -11.53
CA ASP A 231 12.52 -17.57 -10.30
C ASP A 231 11.21 -17.53 -9.50
N LYS A 232 10.57 -16.36 -9.40
CA LYS A 232 9.49 -16.12 -8.42
C LYS A 232 8.09 -15.99 -9.03
N ALA A 233 7.98 -15.71 -10.33
CA ALA A 233 6.72 -15.29 -10.94
C ALA A 233 6.58 -15.70 -12.42
N HIS A 234 7.36 -16.67 -12.91
CA HIS A 234 7.39 -17.06 -14.33
C HIS A 234 6.04 -17.53 -14.90
N ASP A 235 5.12 -17.96 -14.05
CA ASP A 235 3.78 -18.43 -14.40
C ASP A 235 2.68 -17.37 -14.22
N ARG A 236 3.06 -16.11 -13.87
CA ARG A 236 2.12 -15.07 -13.46
C ARG A 236 1.94 -13.99 -14.52
N LYS A 237 0.70 -13.57 -14.73
CA LYS A 237 0.41 -12.34 -15.47
C LYS A 237 0.99 -11.16 -14.70
N THR A 238 1.86 -10.39 -15.35
CA THR A 238 2.73 -9.42 -14.70
C THR A 238 2.60 -8.03 -15.28
N VAL A 239 2.59 -7.01 -14.41
CA VAL A 239 2.74 -5.60 -14.81
C VAL A 239 4.04 -5.04 -14.22
N VAL A 240 4.88 -4.48 -15.08
CA VAL A 240 6.15 -3.87 -14.72
C VAL A 240 6.06 -2.36 -14.84
N PHE A 241 6.46 -1.63 -13.80
CA PHE A 241 6.48 -0.17 -13.76
C PHE A 241 7.90 0.36 -13.91
N CYS A 242 8.20 1.01 -15.04
CA CYS A 242 9.48 1.60 -15.35
C CYS A 242 9.49 3.13 -15.17
N SER A 243 10.69 3.71 -15.13
CA SER A 243 10.92 5.15 -14.96
C SER A 243 10.72 5.95 -16.25
N THR A 244 11.24 5.46 -17.37
CA THR A 244 11.19 6.12 -18.69
C THR A 244 10.81 5.13 -19.79
N VAL A 245 10.46 5.67 -20.96
CA VAL A 245 10.13 4.83 -22.13
C VAL A 245 11.33 4.00 -22.57
N ALA A 246 12.53 4.59 -22.64
CA ALA A 246 13.74 3.86 -22.97
C ALA A 246 14.02 2.70 -21.97
N HIS A 247 13.82 2.93 -20.66
CA HIS A 247 13.96 1.85 -19.67
C HIS A 247 12.93 0.74 -19.89
N ALA A 248 11.71 1.09 -20.28
CA ALA A 248 10.67 0.11 -20.56
C ALA A 248 10.95 -0.70 -21.83
N GLU A 249 11.50 -0.06 -22.87
CA GLU A 249 11.91 -0.70 -24.11
C GLU A 249 13.04 -1.70 -23.86
N ASP A 250 14.12 -1.26 -23.22
CA ASP A 250 15.28 -2.13 -22.92
C ASP A 250 14.89 -3.31 -22.02
N LEU A 251 14.04 -3.09 -21.02
CA LEU A 251 13.58 -4.17 -20.13
C LEU A 251 12.61 -5.13 -20.83
N CYS A 252 11.73 -4.63 -21.70
CA CYS A 252 10.84 -5.46 -22.50
C CYS A 252 11.64 -6.35 -23.47
N GLU A 253 12.68 -5.82 -24.10
CA GLU A 253 13.59 -6.57 -24.96
C GLU A 253 14.29 -7.71 -24.19
N GLU A 254 14.76 -7.44 -22.97
CA GLU A 254 15.39 -8.45 -22.10
C GLU A 254 14.41 -9.60 -21.75
N PHE A 255 13.13 -9.29 -21.48
CA PHE A 255 12.09 -10.32 -21.30
C PHE A 255 11.89 -11.16 -22.56
N VAL A 256 11.86 -10.53 -23.73
CA VAL A 256 11.67 -11.21 -25.02
C VAL A 256 12.90 -12.07 -25.36
N GLU A 257 14.12 -11.62 -25.08
CA GLU A 257 15.36 -12.41 -25.26
C GLU A 257 15.33 -13.71 -24.43
N GLU A 258 14.72 -13.69 -23.24
CA GLU A 258 14.52 -14.87 -22.38
C GLU A 258 13.28 -15.71 -22.78
N GLY A 259 12.64 -15.41 -23.92
CA GLY A 259 11.51 -16.17 -24.46
C GLY A 259 10.15 -15.86 -23.82
N VAL A 260 10.05 -14.80 -23.05
CA VAL A 260 8.80 -14.36 -22.40
C VAL A 260 7.97 -13.50 -23.37
N ASN A 261 6.68 -13.79 -23.51
CA ASN A 261 5.79 -12.94 -24.28
C ASN A 261 5.50 -11.63 -23.52
N ALA A 262 6.35 -10.64 -23.76
CA ALA A 262 6.26 -9.32 -23.16
C ALA A 262 5.83 -8.25 -24.18
N LYS A 263 5.03 -7.30 -23.74
CA LYS A 263 4.56 -6.14 -24.52
C LYS A 263 4.81 -4.86 -23.75
N ILE A 264 4.88 -3.75 -24.48
CA ILE A 264 5.09 -2.42 -23.90
C ILE A 264 3.85 -1.55 -24.07
N VAL A 265 3.50 -0.79 -23.01
CA VAL A 265 2.43 0.21 -23.04
C VAL A 265 2.95 1.52 -22.47
N THR A 266 2.93 2.57 -23.29
CA THR A 266 3.38 3.92 -22.92
C THR A 266 2.30 4.96 -23.22
N GLY A 267 2.57 6.23 -22.90
CA GLY A 267 1.71 7.35 -23.26
C GLY A 267 1.52 7.51 -24.77
N ASN A 268 2.48 7.02 -25.57
CA ASN A 268 2.47 7.11 -27.03
C ASN A 268 1.78 5.92 -27.72
N THR A 269 1.46 4.84 -26.97
CA THR A 269 0.76 3.67 -27.52
C THR A 269 -0.67 4.08 -27.92
N ASP A 270 -1.08 3.76 -29.15
CA ASP A 270 -2.41 4.04 -29.64
C ASP A 270 -3.50 3.41 -28.75
N LYS A 271 -4.68 4.04 -28.68
CA LYS A 271 -5.77 3.57 -27.82
C LYS A 271 -6.26 2.16 -28.17
N ALA A 272 -6.35 1.85 -29.47
CA ALA A 272 -6.81 0.53 -29.93
C ALA A 272 -5.77 -0.54 -29.65
N GLU A 273 -4.50 -0.27 -29.94
CA GLU A 273 -3.36 -1.15 -29.65
C GLU A 273 -3.22 -1.39 -28.15
N ARG A 274 -3.32 -0.34 -27.32
CA ARG A 274 -3.29 -0.46 -25.86
C ARG A 274 -4.38 -1.39 -25.35
N ARG A 275 -5.60 -1.22 -25.87
CA ARG A 275 -6.72 -2.07 -25.50
C ARG A 275 -6.47 -3.53 -25.86
N GLU A 276 -5.97 -3.80 -27.06
CA GLU A 276 -5.62 -5.14 -27.52
C GLU A 276 -4.57 -5.79 -26.62
N ILE A 277 -3.48 -5.06 -26.29
CA ILE A 277 -2.41 -5.55 -25.40
C ILE A 277 -2.98 -5.91 -24.00
N LEU A 278 -3.86 -5.08 -23.45
CA LEU A 278 -4.42 -5.30 -22.12
C LEU A 278 -5.47 -6.41 -22.09
N GLU A 279 -6.25 -6.59 -23.15
CA GLU A 279 -7.14 -7.72 -23.34
C GLU A 279 -6.33 -9.02 -23.46
N ASP A 280 -5.25 -9.02 -24.24
CA ASP A 280 -4.35 -10.17 -24.39
C ASP A 280 -3.58 -10.50 -23.10
N LEU A 281 -3.21 -9.50 -22.27
CA LEU A 281 -2.68 -9.74 -20.92
C LEU A 281 -3.70 -10.46 -20.04
N SER A 282 -4.99 -10.13 -20.16
CA SER A 282 -6.03 -10.67 -19.29
C SER A 282 -6.45 -12.09 -19.66
N SER A 283 -6.56 -12.41 -20.95
CA SER A 283 -7.16 -13.64 -21.47
C SER A 283 -6.36 -14.35 -22.57
N GLY A 284 -5.29 -13.73 -23.07
CA GLY A 284 -4.46 -14.25 -24.16
C GLY A 284 -3.06 -14.69 -23.70
N ASP A 285 -2.13 -14.68 -24.64
CA ASP A 285 -0.78 -15.20 -24.46
C ASP A 285 0.21 -14.20 -23.85
N THR A 286 -0.08 -12.88 -23.90
CA THR A 286 0.79 -11.88 -23.27
C THR A 286 0.94 -12.16 -21.77
N GLN A 287 2.17 -12.33 -21.32
CA GLN A 287 2.48 -12.67 -19.94
C GLN A 287 2.94 -11.46 -19.13
N VAL A 288 3.71 -10.57 -19.76
CA VAL A 288 4.29 -9.40 -19.12
C VAL A 288 3.90 -8.14 -19.90
N VAL A 289 3.38 -7.13 -19.21
CA VAL A 289 3.23 -5.79 -19.77
C VAL A 289 4.13 -4.81 -19.03
N VAL A 290 5.08 -4.25 -19.75
CA VAL A 290 6.00 -3.22 -19.25
C VAL A 290 5.39 -1.85 -19.54
N ASN A 291 5.33 -0.97 -18.54
CA ASN A 291 4.70 0.32 -18.71
C ASN A 291 5.42 1.48 -18.02
N VAL A 292 5.11 2.71 -18.48
CA VAL A 292 5.56 3.95 -17.86
C VAL A 292 4.35 4.77 -17.45
N SER A 293 4.00 4.72 -16.16
CA SER A 293 2.95 5.52 -15.50
C SER A 293 1.52 5.38 -16.06
N VAL A 294 1.30 4.68 -17.18
CA VAL A 294 -0.01 4.58 -17.84
C VAL A 294 -0.97 3.68 -17.07
N LEU A 295 -0.47 2.59 -16.51
CA LEU A 295 -1.27 1.58 -15.82
C LEU A 295 -1.40 1.82 -14.30
N THR A 296 -0.87 2.92 -13.80
CA THR A 296 -1.00 3.30 -12.38
C THR A 296 -2.46 3.54 -12.01
N GLU A 297 -3.23 4.15 -12.93
CA GLU A 297 -4.66 4.47 -12.74
C GLU A 297 -5.48 3.99 -13.92
N GLY A 298 -6.77 3.65 -13.68
CA GLY A 298 -7.71 3.30 -14.75
C GLY A 298 -7.57 1.91 -15.37
N PHE A 299 -6.56 1.14 -15.00
CA PHE A 299 -6.33 -0.22 -15.48
C PHE A 299 -7.02 -1.25 -14.58
N ASP A 300 -7.74 -2.19 -15.21
CA ASP A 300 -8.48 -3.26 -14.52
C ASP A 300 -8.24 -4.61 -15.20
N SER A 301 -7.38 -5.45 -14.63
CA SER A 301 -7.13 -6.82 -15.07
C SER A 301 -6.96 -7.73 -13.85
N PRO A 302 -8.02 -8.41 -13.40
CA PRO A 302 -7.99 -9.32 -12.26
C PRO A 302 -6.94 -10.44 -12.36
N PRO A 303 -6.61 -11.00 -13.54
CA PRO A 303 -5.58 -12.03 -13.69
C PRO A 303 -4.16 -11.61 -13.30
N VAL A 304 -3.86 -10.31 -13.30
CA VAL A 304 -2.53 -9.82 -12.89
C VAL A 304 -2.25 -10.21 -11.44
N SER A 305 -1.24 -11.05 -11.25
CA SER A 305 -0.83 -11.62 -9.95
C SER A 305 0.66 -11.40 -9.64
N CYS A 306 1.35 -10.62 -10.47
CA CYS A 306 2.70 -10.11 -10.17
C CYS A 306 2.82 -8.63 -10.54
N ILE A 307 3.43 -7.86 -9.63
CA ILE A 307 3.79 -6.45 -9.83
C ILE A 307 5.29 -6.29 -9.67
N VAL A 308 5.93 -5.69 -10.67
CA VAL A 308 7.37 -5.40 -10.64
C VAL A 308 7.59 -3.89 -10.61
N LEU A 309 8.29 -3.42 -9.60
CA LEU A 309 8.63 -2.01 -9.42
C LEU A 309 10.12 -1.83 -9.72
N THR A 310 10.44 -1.31 -10.90
CA THR A 310 11.84 -0.99 -11.30
C THR A 310 12.14 0.50 -11.15
N ARG A 311 11.31 1.20 -10.41
CA ARG A 311 11.47 2.63 -10.07
C ARG A 311 11.10 2.89 -8.62
N PRO A 312 11.78 3.82 -7.94
CA PRO A 312 11.33 4.31 -6.65
C PRO A 312 10.03 5.13 -6.79
N CYS A 313 9.25 5.18 -5.74
CA CYS A 313 8.09 6.04 -5.62
C CYS A 313 8.41 7.16 -4.61
N SER A 314 8.20 8.43 -4.99
CA SER A 314 8.36 9.55 -4.05
C SER A 314 7.26 9.59 -3.00
N TYR A 315 6.10 9.03 -3.35
CA TYR A 315 4.91 9.06 -2.51
C TYR A 315 4.36 7.66 -2.30
N LYS A 316 3.94 7.40 -1.08
CA LYS A 316 3.27 6.16 -0.68
C LYS A 316 2.03 5.88 -1.54
N SER A 317 1.26 6.92 -1.83
CA SER A 317 0.06 6.83 -2.68
C SER A 317 0.34 6.19 -4.04
N THR A 318 1.44 6.56 -4.70
CA THR A 318 1.85 5.98 -5.98
C THR A 318 2.17 4.50 -5.85
N MET A 319 2.92 4.12 -4.81
CA MET A 319 3.24 2.72 -4.53
C MET A 319 1.97 1.89 -4.28
N VAL A 320 1.07 2.39 -3.44
CA VAL A 320 -0.21 1.71 -3.12
C VAL A 320 -1.07 1.52 -4.37
N GLN A 321 -1.14 2.52 -5.25
CA GLN A 321 -1.87 2.42 -6.51
C GLN A 321 -1.27 1.35 -7.43
N MET A 322 0.05 1.31 -7.60
CA MET A 322 0.73 0.32 -8.44
C MET A 322 0.53 -1.11 -7.92
N ILE A 323 0.82 -1.34 -6.64
CA ILE A 323 0.67 -2.67 -6.02
C ILE A 323 -0.80 -3.10 -6.00
N GLY A 324 -1.72 -2.19 -5.74
CA GLY A 324 -3.15 -2.45 -5.72
C GLY A 324 -3.73 -2.99 -7.04
N ARG A 325 -3.02 -2.81 -8.17
CA ARG A 325 -3.42 -3.42 -9.46
C ARG A 325 -3.35 -4.94 -9.43
N GLY A 326 -2.42 -5.51 -8.67
CA GLY A 326 -2.24 -6.95 -8.53
C GLY A 326 -3.06 -7.58 -7.40
N LEU A 327 -3.72 -6.82 -6.54
CA LEU A 327 -4.39 -7.39 -5.36
C LEU A 327 -5.83 -7.87 -5.60
N ARG A 328 -6.41 -7.63 -6.77
CA ARG A 328 -7.79 -8.03 -7.05
C ARG A 328 -7.96 -9.53 -7.05
N THR A 329 -9.09 -10.00 -6.52
CA THR A 329 -9.50 -11.40 -6.65
C THR A 329 -10.01 -11.71 -8.06
N ILE A 330 -9.98 -12.97 -8.43
CA ILE A 330 -10.55 -13.51 -9.66
C ILE A 330 -12.03 -13.82 -9.44
N ASP A 331 -12.84 -13.53 -10.45
CA ASP A 331 -14.19 -14.08 -10.56
C ASP A 331 -14.10 -15.44 -11.29
N PRO A 332 -14.42 -16.57 -10.64
CA PRO A 332 -14.32 -17.89 -11.26
C PRO A 332 -15.26 -18.08 -12.48
N ASP A 333 -16.36 -17.32 -12.54
CA ASP A 333 -17.29 -17.38 -13.67
C ASP A 333 -16.72 -16.68 -14.92
N GLU A 334 -15.90 -15.63 -14.70
CA GLU A 334 -15.25 -14.88 -15.78
C GLU A 334 -13.90 -15.51 -16.19
N TYR A 335 -13.17 -16.09 -15.21
CA TYR A 335 -11.83 -16.68 -15.42
C TYR A 335 -11.74 -18.09 -14.81
N PRO A 336 -12.43 -19.10 -15.41
CA PRO A 336 -12.55 -20.43 -14.80
C PRO A 336 -11.22 -21.20 -14.68
N ASP A 337 -10.25 -20.89 -15.53
CA ASP A 337 -8.96 -21.60 -15.58
C ASP A 337 -7.86 -20.91 -14.78
N ILE A 338 -8.15 -19.77 -14.13
CA ILE A 338 -7.15 -19.00 -13.40
C ILE A 338 -7.36 -19.11 -11.88
N VAL A 339 -6.34 -19.62 -11.20
CA VAL A 339 -6.30 -19.66 -9.72
C VAL A 339 -5.34 -18.59 -9.23
N LYS A 340 -5.85 -17.65 -8.42
CA LYS A 340 -5.06 -16.57 -7.84
C LYS A 340 -5.30 -16.49 -6.33
N THR A 341 -4.28 -16.87 -5.56
CA THR A 341 -4.33 -16.90 -4.09
C THR A 341 -3.55 -15.75 -3.44
N ASP A 342 -2.58 -15.20 -4.16
CA ASP A 342 -1.71 -14.12 -3.72
C ASP A 342 -1.30 -13.21 -4.89
N CYS A 343 -0.54 -12.15 -4.57
CA CYS A 343 0.13 -11.31 -5.56
C CYS A 343 1.61 -11.18 -5.18
N VAL A 344 2.50 -11.57 -6.08
CA VAL A 344 3.95 -11.36 -5.92
C VAL A 344 4.27 -9.91 -6.25
N VAL A 345 5.03 -9.25 -5.38
CA VAL A 345 5.56 -7.90 -5.61
C VAL A 345 7.08 -7.97 -5.59
N LEU A 346 7.71 -7.63 -6.70
CA LEU A 346 9.17 -7.54 -6.83
C LEU A 346 9.56 -6.07 -6.84
N ASP A 347 10.14 -5.58 -5.75
CA ASP A 347 10.53 -4.17 -5.60
C ASP A 347 12.05 -4.00 -5.71
N PHE A 348 12.49 -3.53 -6.88
CA PHE A 348 13.88 -3.16 -7.17
C PHE A 348 14.14 -1.67 -6.92
N GLY A 349 13.08 -0.86 -6.81
CA GLY A 349 13.13 0.58 -6.57
C GLY A 349 13.17 0.97 -5.10
N THR A 350 13.20 0.01 -4.18
CA THR A 350 13.18 0.22 -2.73
C THR A 350 11.99 1.00 -2.19
N SER A 351 10.89 1.05 -2.97
CA SER A 351 9.68 1.82 -2.60
C SER A 351 9.03 1.30 -1.32
N VAL A 352 9.01 -0.01 -1.13
CA VAL A 352 8.45 -0.66 0.07
C VAL A 352 9.27 -0.35 1.31
N LEU A 353 10.60 -0.33 1.22
CA LEU A 353 11.46 0.07 2.33
C LEU A 353 11.30 1.54 2.69
N THR A 354 11.02 2.38 1.69
CA THR A 354 10.84 3.84 1.88
C THR A 354 9.49 4.16 2.53
N HIS A 355 8.42 3.47 2.13
CA HIS A 355 7.05 3.82 2.51
C HIS A 355 6.38 2.84 3.47
N GLY A 356 6.96 1.66 3.68
CA GLY A 356 6.43 0.64 4.59
C GLY A 356 5.12 0.02 4.13
N SER A 357 4.19 -0.16 5.05
CA SER A 357 2.88 -0.77 4.84
C SER A 357 2.04 -0.09 3.77
N LEU A 358 1.11 -0.83 3.13
CA LEU A 358 0.12 -0.29 2.17
C LEU A 358 -0.98 0.54 2.83
N GLU A 359 -1.08 0.56 4.15
CA GLU A 359 -2.11 1.29 4.87
C GLU A 359 -1.75 2.77 5.03
N GLU A 360 -2.75 3.63 4.89
CA GLU A 360 -2.63 5.08 5.10
C GLU A 360 -3.70 5.57 6.07
N GLU A 361 -3.33 6.45 6.99
CA GLU A 361 -4.31 7.21 7.79
C GLU A 361 -4.80 8.43 7.02
N VAL A 362 -6.11 8.71 7.13
CA VAL A 362 -6.71 9.87 6.46
C VAL A 362 -6.34 11.15 7.20
N ASN A 363 -5.64 12.05 6.50
CA ASN A 363 -5.37 13.39 6.98
C ASN A 363 -5.87 14.44 5.97
N LEU A 364 -7.00 15.07 6.29
CA LEU A 364 -7.60 16.08 5.43
C LEU A 364 -6.88 17.43 5.48
N GLU A 365 -6.09 17.71 6.52
CA GLU A 365 -5.38 18.98 6.70
C GLU A 365 -4.19 19.14 5.75
N GLY A 366 -3.70 18.04 5.15
CA GLY A 366 -2.54 18.08 4.25
C GLY A 366 -1.19 18.27 4.95
N SER A 367 -1.16 18.53 6.25
CA SER A 367 0.04 18.31 7.03
C SER A 367 0.23 16.80 7.11
N GLN A 368 1.30 16.27 6.53
CA GLN A 368 1.74 14.97 6.99
C GLN A 368 1.94 15.14 8.50
N SER A 369 1.04 14.56 9.31
CA SER A 369 1.56 13.95 10.49
C SER A 369 2.69 13.09 9.92
N GLU A 370 3.94 13.43 10.25
CA GLU A 370 5.03 12.49 10.15
C GLU A 370 4.63 11.32 11.07
N LEU A 371 3.72 10.48 10.61
CA LEU A 371 3.84 9.07 10.88
C LEU A 371 5.17 8.75 10.21
N LYS A 372 6.22 8.87 11.00
CA LYS A 372 7.52 8.30 10.73
C LYS A 372 7.23 6.82 10.58
N GLY A 373 6.85 6.41 9.38
CA GLY A 373 7.15 5.10 8.90
C GLY A 373 8.63 4.95 9.24
N ASP A 374 9.03 3.85 9.81
CA ASP A 374 10.40 3.60 10.22
C ASP A 374 11.31 4.18 9.16
N ALA A 375 12.20 5.11 9.56
CA ALA A 375 13.14 5.70 8.63
C ALA A 375 13.90 4.51 8.05
N PRO A 376 13.93 4.36 6.71
CA PRO A 376 14.62 3.23 6.10
C PRO A 376 16.03 3.16 6.66
N GLU A 377 16.45 1.97 7.05
CA GLU A 377 17.71 1.73 7.73
C GLU A 377 18.73 1.12 6.75
N LYS A 378 19.99 1.41 6.92
CA LYS A 378 21.13 0.77 6.24
C LYS A 378 22.09 0.16 7.25
N VAL A 379 22.76 -0.91 6.85
CA VAL A 379 23.80 -1.54 7.67
C VAL A 379 25.14 -0.88 7.35
N CYS A 380 25.85 -0.42 8.37
CA CYS A 380 27.20 0.09 8.20
C CYS A 380 28.17 -1.06 7.88
N PRO A 381 28.92 -1.00 6.76
CA PRO A 381 29.84 -2.08 6.38
C PRO A 381 31.01 -2.26 7.34
N GLU A 382 31.41 -1.19 8.06
CA GLU A 382 32.55 -1.24 8.98
C GLU A 382 32.20 -1.80 10.37
N CYS A 383 31.03 -1.42 10.91
CA CYS A 383 30.69 -1.80 12.28
C CYS A 383 29.38 -2.60 12.39
N ASN A 384 28.76 -2.95 11.28
CA ASN A 384 27.46 -3.66 11.18
C ASN A 384 26.33 -3.01 12.00
N SER A 385 26.47 -1.74 12.37
CA SER A 385 25.40 -0.99 13.03
C SER A 385 24.32 -0.65 12.02
N VAL A 386 23.08 -0.89 12.38
CA VAL A 386 21.93 -0.44 11.59
C VAL A 386 21.70 1.04 11.88
N VAL A 387 21.75 1.87 10.85
CA VAL A 387 21.60 3.32 10.96
C VAL A 387 20.53 3.82 9.99
N PRO A 388 19.86 4.95 10.28
CA PRO A 388 18.92 5.54 9.35
C PRO A 388 19.55 5.76 7.97
N LEU A 389 18.79 5.49 6.91
CA LEU A 389 19.26 5.59 5.53
C LEU A 389 19.76 6.99 5.15
N SER A 390 19.18 8.03 5.78
CA SER A 390 19.53 9.44 5.58
C SER A 390 20.88 9.86 6.17
N VAL A 391 21.52 9.00 6.96
CA VAL A 391 22.77 9.32 7.66
C VAL A 391 23.93 9.20 6.67
N ARG A 392 24.69 10.28 6.47
CA ARG A 392 25.87 10.32 5.60
C ARG A 392 27.14 9.79 6.25
N GLU A 393 27.21 9.80 7.57
CA GLU A 393 28.31 9.31 8.37
C GLU A 393 27.76 8.39 9.48
N CYS A 394 28.34 7.22 9.64
CA CYS A 394 27.91 6.28 10.67
C CYS A 394 28.14 6.88 12.06
N PRO A 395 27.09 7.11 12.88
CA PRO A 395 27.24 7.73 14.19
C PRO A 395 27.97 6.83 15.20
N MET A 396 28.23 5.57 14.83
CA MET A 396 28.87 4.60 15.70
C MET A 396 30.37 4.46 15.45
N CYS A 397 30.84 4.57 14.19
CA CYS A 397 32.24 4.36 13.83
C CYS A 397 32.84 5.45 12.95
N GLY A 398 32.05 6.47 12.55
CA GLY A 398 32.55 7.54 11.69
C GLY A 398 32.65 7.15 10.19
N HIS A 399 32.17 5.97 9.78
CA HIS A 399 32.21 5.56 8.38
C HIS A 399 31.32 6.49 7.53
N GLU A 400 31.90 7.14 6.50
CA GLU A 400 31.16 7.95 5.54
C GLU A 400 30.50 7.07 4.47
N PHE A 401 29.17 7.08 4.41
CA PHE A 401 28.41 6.41 3.35
C PHE A 401 28.43 7.26 2.07
N GLY A 402 28.99 6.74 0.98
CA GLY A 402 28.91 7.38 -0.35
C GLY A 402 30.17 8.02 -0.90
N LYS A 403 31.35 7.65 -0.40
CA LYS A 403 32.61 7.86 -1.12
C LYS A 403 33.23 6.51 -1.39
N ASP A 404 33.27 6.18 -2.68
CA ASP A 404 33.99 5.08 -3.28
C ASP A 404 33.42 3.67 -3.01
N ASP A 405 32.69 3.16 -4.00
CA ASP A 405 33.07 1.86 -4.51
C ASP A 405 32.61 1.66 -5.95
N ASN A 406 33.48 1.95 -6.87
CA ASN A 406 33.53 1.38 -8.20
C ASN A 406 34.03 -0.08 -8.09
N SER A 407 33.37 -0.91 -7.34
CA SER A 407 33.74 -2.30 -7.25
C SER A 407 32.53 -3.19 -7.42
N GLN A 408 32.61 -3.98 -8.46
CA GLN A 408 31.97 -5.28 -8.65
C GLN A 408 30.56 -5.40 -8.05
N LEU A 409 29.62 -5.76 -8.89
CA LEU A 409 28.29 -6.28 -8.50
C LEU A 409 28.46 -7.22 -7.29
N GLU A 410 28.38 -6.65 -6.07
CA GLU A 410 28.37 -7.42 -4.83
C GLU A 410 27.11 -8.26 -4.77
N GLU A 411 27.17 -9.37 -4.03
CA GLU A 411 26.05 -10.31 -3.85
C GLU A 411 24.75 -9.59 -3.54
N PHE A 412 23.77 -9.72 -4.44
CA PHE A 412 22.45 -9.16 -4.26
C PHE A 412 21.76 -9.79 -3.06
N SER A 413 21.28 -8.98 -2.12
CA SER A 413 20.46 -9.44 -1.02
C SER A 413 18.98 -9.36 -1.37
N MET A 414 18.20 -10.31 -0.87
CA MET A 414 16.76 -10.35 -1.05
C MET A 414 16.07 -10.50 0.31
N THR A 415 15.05 -9.72 0.54
CA THR A 415 14.25 -9.76 1.76
C THR A 415 12.78 -9.93 1.42
N GLU A 416 12.10 -10.91 2.04
CA GLU A 416 10.65 -11.02 2.00
C GLU A 416 10.04 -10.10 3.08
N VAL A 417 9.11 -9.23 2.67
CA VAL A 417 8.49 -8.24 3.54
C VAL A 417 6.99 -8.48 3.60
N ASP A 418 6.44 -8.57 4.80
CA ASP A 418 4.99 -8.54 5.01
C ASP A 418 4.49 -7.10 5.04
N LEU A 419 3.89 -6.65 3.94
CA LEU A 419 3.35 -5.30 3.79
C LEU A 419 2.20 -4.97 4.75
N LEU A 420 1.64 -5.97 5.40
CA LEU A 420 0.56 -5.80 6.36
C LEU A 420 1.05 -5.83 7.81
N ASP A 421 2.37 -5.97 8.03
CA ASP A 421 2.92 -5.83 9.38
C ASP A 421 2.79 -4.39 9.86
N ARG A 422 1.70 -4.12 10.56
CA ARG A 422 1.30 -2.81 11.07
C ARG A 422 1.87 -2.48 12.42
N SER A 423 2.60 -3.42 13.04
CA SER A 423 3.08 -3.19 14.38
C SER A 423 4.04 -1.99 14.42
N PRO A 424 3.78 -0.99 15.25
CA PRO A 424 4.77 0.04 15.54
C PRO A 424 5.91 -0.50 16.39
N PHE A 425 5.79 -1.74 16.89
CA PHE A 425 6.78 -2.41 17.72
C PHE A 425 7.61 -3.37 16.90
N ARG A 426 8.85 -3.59 17.32
CA ARG A 426 9.75 -4.54 16.67
C ARG A 426 9.50 -5.95 17.20
N TRP A 427 8.87 -6.77 16.41
CA TRP A 427 8.70 -8.20 16.71
C TRP A 427 9.96 -8.97 16.31
N ILE A 428 10.51 -9.75 17.23
CA ILE A 428 11.71 -10.55 17.01
C ILE A 428 11.50 -12.00 17.45
N ASP A 429 12.07 -12.92 16.67
CA ASP A 429 12.20 -14.32 17.07
C ASP A 429 13.40 -14.47 18.02
N ILE A 430 13.13 -14.68 19.30
CA ILE A 430 14.18 -14.80 20.30
C ILE A 430 14.91 -16.16 20.28
N PHE A 431 14.33 -17.18 19.66
CA PHE A 431 14.91 -18.53 19.60
C PHE A 431 15.45 -18.91 18.22
N GLY A 432 15.15 -18.13 17.18
CA GLY A 432 15.56 -18.40 15.79
C GLY A 432 14.84 -19.60 15.16
N THR A 433 13.69 -20.01 15.71
CA THR A 433 12.91 -21.17 15.24
C THR A 433 11.73 -20.79 14.36
N GLY A 434 11.42 -19.50 14.24
CA GLY A 434 10.20 -19.00 13.62
C GLY A 434 8.92 -19.21 14.44
N LYS A 435 8.97 -20.06 15.47
CA LYS A 435 7.78 -20.47 16.26
C LYS A 435 7.46 -19.56 17.45
N CYS A 436 8.34 -18.61 17.77
CA CYS A 436 8.15 -17.74 18.92
C CYS A 436 8.63 -16.33 18.64
N VAL A 437 7.70 -15.39 18.52
CA VAL A 437 8.03 -13.98 18.32
C VAL A 437 7.61 -13.15 19.52
N THR A 438 8.42 -12.16 19.85
CA THR A 438 8.19 -11.28 21.01
C THR A 438 8.40 -9.83 20.63
N ALA A 439 7.67 -8.95 21.32
CA ALA A 439 7.89 -7.51 21.30
C ALA A 439 7.81 -6.96 22.72
N THR A 440 8.61 -5.93 23.02
CA THR A 440 8.58 -5.26 24.33
C THR A 440 8.64 -3.75 24.17
N GLY A 441 7.86 -3.05 24.98
CA GLY A 441 7.96 -1.63 25.21
C GLY A 441 8.52 -1.33 26.60
N PHE A 442 8.23 -0.14 27.11
CA PHE A 442 8.56 0.26 28.50
C PHE A 442 7.46 -0.14 29.47
N ASN A 443 6.19 -0.13 29.04
CA ASN A 443 5.02 -0.42 29.85
C ASN A 443 4.50 -1.84 29.67
N GLY A 444 4.99 -2.59 28.67
CA GLY A 444 4.52 -3.92 28.37
C GLY A 444 5.44 -4.83 27.61
N PHE A 445 5.02 -6.09 27.59
CA PHE A 445 5.67 -7.18 26.87
C PHE A 445 4.58 -8.02 26.22
N ALA A 446 4.82 -8.44 24.99
CA ALA A 446 3.97 -9.34 24.24
C ALA A 446 4.78 -10.49 23.62
N MET A 447 4.15 -11.64 23.49
CA MET A 447 4.74 -12.85 22.97
C MET A 447 3.71 -13.65 22.21
N VAL A 448 4.09 -14.20 21.07
CA VAL A 448 3.27 -15.15 20.32
C VAL A 448 4.06 -16.44 20.18
N VAL A 449 3.42 -17.53 20.54
CA VAL A 449 4.00 -18.88 20.45
C VAL A 449 3.14 -19.72 19.53
N ASP A 450 3.75 -20.30 18.50
CA ASP A 450 3.09 -21.23 17.60
C ASP A 450 3.15 -22.64 18.17
N LEU A 451 2.00 -23.25 18.26
CA LEU A 451 1.78 -24.67 18.43
C LEU A 451 1.38 -25.21 17.04
N ASP A 452 1.56 -26.49 16.79
CA ASP A 452 1.49 -27.05 15.43
C ASP A 452 0.34 -26.51 14.56
N ASP A 453 -0.88 -26.43 15.08
CA ASP A 453 -2.06 -25.93 14.36
C ASP A 453 -2.62 -24.60 14.90
N LEU A 454 -2.08 -24.09 15.99
CA LEU A 454 -2.58 -22.91 16.69
C LEU A 454 -1.44 -22.00 17.12
N SER A 455 -1.77 -20.73 17.35
CA SER A 455 -0.87 -19.74 17.96
C SER A 455 -1.50 -19.13 19.20
N CYS A 456 -0.69 -18.92 20.22
CA CYS A 456 -1.10 -18.33 21.49
C CYS A 456 -0.49 -16.92 21.63
N GLY A 457 -1.33 -15.91 21.83
CA GLY A 457 -0.91 -14.55 22.18
C GLY A 457 -0.88 -14.35 23.69
N LEU A 458 0.30 -14.01 24.23
CA LEU A 458 0.54 -13.78 25.65
C LEU A 458 1.05 -12.36 25.86
N VAL A 459 0.54 -11.68 26.90
CA VAL A 459 0.89 -10.30 27.18
C VAL A 459 1.09 -10.04 28.66
N LYS A 460 1.84 -8.97 28.94
CA LYS A 460 2.12 -8.55 30.32
C LYS A 460 2.28 -7.02 30.38
N ARG A 461 1.62 -6.37 31.33
CA ARG A 461 1.93 -4.98 31.71
C ARG A 461 3.14 -4.96 32.66
N SER A 462 3.90 -3.87 32.65
CA SER A 462 5.00 -3.64 33.60
C SER A 462 4.49 -3.80 35.04
N GLY A 463 5.21 -4.55 35.86
CA GLY A 463 4.78 -4.89 37.23
C GLY A 463 3.64 -5.90 37.35
N GLY A 464 2.98 -6.29 36.24
CA GLY A 464 1.87 -7.25 36.21
C GLY A 464 2.32 -8.69 35.98
N ARG A 465 1.32 -9.59 35.91
CA ARG A 465 1.52 -11.01 35.57
C ARG A 465 1.25 -11.23 34.09
N ILE A 466 2.01 -12.15 33.47
CA ILE A 466 1.74 -12.58 32.09
C ILE A 466 0.39 -13.30 32.03
N ARG A 467 -0.36 -13.04 30.97
CA ARG A 467 -1.66 -13.67 30.71
C ARG A 467 -1.81 -13.99 29.23
N MET A 468 -2.59 -14.98 28.92
CA MET A 468 -3.00 -15.30 27.56
C MET A 468 -4.19 -14.44 27.17
N ILE A 469 -4.16 -13.86 25.97
CA ILE A 469 -5.25 -13.00 25.46
C ILE A 469 -5.88 -13.53 24.18
N SER A 470 -5.20 -14.43 23.47
CA SER A 470 -5.73 -15.01 22.24
C SER A 470 -5.19 -16.43 22.02
N ILE A 471 -6.03 -17.26 21.39
CA ILE A 471 -5.71 -18.58 20.85
C ILE A 471 -6.35 -18.63 19.47
N GLY A 472 -5.61 -18.92 18.43
CA GLY A 472 -6.14 -18.97 17.06
C GLY A 472 -5.03 -19.03 16.03
N THR A 473 -5.24 -18.39 14.87
CA THR A 473 -4.20 -18.31 13.85
C THR A 473 -3.06 -17.38 14.32
N ARG A 474 -1.86 -17.57 13.76
CA ARG A 474 -0.69 -16.73 14.06
C ARG A 474 -0.99 -15.24 13.86
N LYS A 475 -1.69 -14.89 12.78
CA LYS A 475 -2.09 -13.51 12.50
C LYS A 475 -3.00 -12.93 13.59
N GLN A 476 -3.99 -13.69 14.04
CA GLN A 476 -4.88 -13.27 15.15
C GLN A 476 -4.12 -13.09 16.45
N ALA A 477 -3.19 -14.01 16.75
CA ALA A 477 -2.39 -13.95 17.98
C ALA A 477 -1.45 -12.73 17.98
N ILE A 478 -0.79 -12.44 16.85
CA ILE A 478 0.06 -11.25 16.69
C ILE A 478 -0.80 -9.97 16.79
N ALA A 479 -1.92 -9.90 16.07
CA ALA A 479 -2.79 -8.72 16.09
C ALA A 479 -3.28 -8.39 17.51
N SER A 480 -3.80 -9.39 18.25
CA SER A 480 -4.27 -9.19 19.62
C SER A 480 -3.15 -8.74 20.57
N ALA A 481 -1.95 -9.32 20.40
CA ALA A 481 -0.80 -8.99 21.22
C ALA A 481 -0.23 -7.59 20.89
N ASP A 482 -0.29 -7.18 19.63
CA ASP A 482 0.12 -5.87 19.16
C ASP A 482 -0.85 -4.77 19.62
N ASP A 483 -2.17 -5.01 19.50
CA ASP A 483 -3.20 -4.09 19.98
C ASP A 483 -3.05 -3.83 21.49
N PHE A 484 -2.72 -4.87 22.26
CA PHE A 484 -2.42 -4.71 23.67
C PHE A 484 -1.22 -3.79 23.93
N LEU A 485 -0.14 -3.93 23.16
CA LEU A 485 1.02 -3.03 23.28
C LEU A 485 0.67 -1.60 22.90
N ARG A 486 -0.12 -1.40 21.83
CA ARG A 486 -0.59 -0.08 21.39
C ARG A 486 -1.42 0.62 22.46
N GLU A 487 -2.27 -0.13 23.17
CA GLU A 487 -3.12 0.39 24.25
C GLU A 487 -2.32 0.92 25.45
N ILE A 488 -1.15 0.32 25.73
CA ILE A 488 -0.41 0.61 26.96
C ILE A 488 0.88 1.39 26.78
N GLU A 489 1.38 1.50 25.52
CA GLU A 489 2.63 2.20 25.21
C GLU A 489 2.34 3.59 24.64
N ASP A 490 2.32 4.58 25.54
CA ASP A 490 2.12 6.00 25.16
C ASP A 490 3.39 6.64 24.60
N SER A 491 4.56 6.02 24.81
CA SER A 491 5.86 6.57 24.45
C SER A 491 6.33 6.12 23.08
N ASP A 492 6.63 7.07 22.22
CA ASP A 492 7.32 6.82 20.94
C ASP A 492 8.68 6.12 21.12
N SER A 493 9.26 6.18 22.31
CA SER A 493 10.55 5.56 22.59
C SER A 493 10.53 4.02 22.57
N ALA A 494 9.33 3.41 22.67
CA ALA A 494 9.15 1.96 22.59
C ALA A 494 8.96 1.43 21.16
N LYS A 495 8.73 2.34 20.20
CA LYS A 495 8.40 1.97 18.81
C LYS A 495 9.66 1.61 18.00
N LYS A 496 9.46 0.90 16.87
CA LYS A 496 10.50 0.59 15.87
C LYS A 496 11.32 1.85 15.52
N GLY A 497 12.56 1.67 15.07
CA GLY A 497 13.43 2.79 14.64
C GLY A 497 14.12 3.54 15.77
N ARG A 498 13.88 3.21 17.03
CA ARG A 498 14.58 3.88 18.16
C ARG A 498 15.97 3.30 18.39
N ARG A 499 16.95 4.19 18.60
CA ARG A 499 18.37 3.88 18.71
C ARG A 499 18.67 2.74 19.70
N TRP A 500 18.02 2.74 20.87
CA TRP A 500 18.29 1.76 21.91
C TRP A 500 17.97 0.31 21.51
N LEU A 501 17.06 0.08 20.54
CA LEU A 501 16.72 -1.25 20.06
C LEU A 501 17.91 -1.92 19.37
N ASN A 502 18.79 -1.11 18.77
CA ASN A 502 19.97 -1.59 18.05
C ASN A 502 21.26 -1.42 18.85
N GLU A 503 21.20 -0.76 20.01
CA GLU A 503 22.37 -0.63 20.87
C GLU A 503 22.81 -1.99 21.40
N ARG A 504 24.13 -2.17 21.49
CA ARG A 504 24.74 -3.39 22.02
C ARG A 504 24.22 -3.69 23.42
N ILE A 505 24.04 -4.97 23.72
CA ILE A 505 23.65 -5.47 25.06
C ILE A 505 24.52 -4.82 26.14
N SER A 506 23.89 -4.33 27.21
CA SER A 506 24.62 -3.77 28.35
C SER A 506 25.21 -4.89 29.23
N ASP A 507 26.30 -4.56 29.96
CA ASP A 507 26.93 -5.52 30.89
C ASP A 507 25.92 -6.03 31.93
N ARG A 508 25.06 -5.14 32.44
CA ARG A 508 23.97 -5.52 33.37
C ARG A 508 23.00 -6.53 32.77
N GLN A 509 22.61 -6.36 31.53
CA GLN A 509 21.73 -7.34 30.85
C GLN A 509 22.44 -8.67 30.59
N ARG A 510 23.73 -8.62 30.24
CA ARG A 510 24.56 -9.81 30.06
C ARG A 510 24.67 -10.61 31.35
N ASP A 511 24.93 -9.94 32.48
CA ASP A 511 24.99 -10.55 33.80
C ASP A 511 23.65 -11.18 34.19
N MET A 512 22.53 -10.50 33.89
CA MET A 512 21.20 -11.04 34.16
C MET A 512 20.92 -12.30 33.34
N LEU A 513 21.28 -12.31 32.04
CA LEU A 513 21.15 -13.48 31.19
C LEU A 513 22.02 -14.63 31.69
N SER A 514 23.28 -14.35 32.05
CA SER A 514 24.21 -15.35 32.59
C SER A 514 23.68 -16.01 33.87
N ARG A 515 23.11 -15.23 34.79
CA ARG A 515 22.48 -15.74 36.03
C ARG A 515 21.27 -16.63 35.75
N ASN A 516 20.64 -16.52 34.59
CA ASN A 516 19.54 -17.35 34.13
C ASN A 516 19.99 -18.44 33.14
N GLY A 517 21.30 -18.77 33.10
CA GLY A 517 21.85 -19.85 32.29
C GLY A 517 22.06 -19.54 30.81
N VAL A 518 21.93 -18.28 30.41
CA VAL A 518 22.13 -17.86 29.01
C VAL A 518 23.48 -17.15 28.88
N MET A 519 24.46 -17.84 28.31
CA MET A 519 25.81 -17.30 28.12
C MET A 519 25.87 -16.48 26.82
N VAL A 520 26.14 -15.21 26.95
CA VAL A 520 26.33 -14.28 25.81
C VAL A 520 27.81 -13.90 25.72
N SER A 521 28.46 -14.34 24.62
CA SER A 521 29.86 -13.96 24.38
C SER A 521 30.02 -12.44 24.23
N GLY A 522 31.12 -11.91 24.75
CA GLY A 522 31.46 -10.50 24.57
C GLY A 522 31.68 -10.07 23.13
N PHE A 523 31.89 -11.03 22.23
CA PHE A 523 32.06 -10.82 20.78
C PHE A 523 30.83 -11.19 19.94
N ASP A 524 29.69 -11.56 20.58
CA ASP A 524 28.46 -11.84 19.86
C ASP A 524 27.67 -10.54 19.65
N PHE A 525 27.81 -9.99 18.44
CA PHE A 525 27.16 -8.74 18.03
C PHE A 525 25.67 -8.90 17.71
N SER A 526 25.14 -10.14 17.67
CA SER A 526 23.70 -10.40 17.44
C SER A 526 22.82 -10.01 18.65
N TRP A 527 23.44 -9.75 19.83
CA TRP A 527 22.73 -9.36 21.04
C TRP A 527 22.65 -7.85 21.21
N THR A 528 21.47 -7.31 20.88
CA THR A 528 21.13 -5.91 21.17
C THR A 528 20.48 -5.76 22.54
N LYS A 529 20.42 -4.51 23.05
CA LYS A 529 19.66 -4.19 24.27
C LYS A 529 18.21 -4.67 24.18
N TYR A 530 17.61 -4.52 23.00
CA TYR A 530 16.24 -4.91 22.74
C TYR A 530 16.06 -6.43 22.78
N LYS A 531 16.89 -7.17 22.05
CA LYS A 531 16.86 -8.63 22.07
C LYS A 531 17.05 -9.17 23.49
N ALA A 532 17.97 -8.60 24.23
CA ALA A 532 18.19 -8.94 25.63
C ALA A 532 16.97 -8.64 26.51
N ALA A 533 16.30 -7.50 26.31
CA ALA A 533 15.08 -7.15 27.03
C ALA A 533 13.93 -8.13 26.73
N CYS A 534 13.70 -8.49 25.48
CA CYS A 534 12.71 -9.49 25.08
C CYS A 534 13.00 -10.84 25.71
N TYR A 535 14.25 -11.28 25.64
CA TYR A 535 14.66 -12.58 26.19
C TYR A 535 14.55 -12.63 27.72
N LEU A 536 14.95 -11.58 28.44
CA LEU A 536 14.80 -11.47 29.90
C LEU A 536 13.33 -11.47 30.31
N ASN A 537 12.46 -10.76 29.58
CA ASN A 537 11.02 -10.78 29.84
C ASN A 537 10.44 -12.21 29.69
N TYR A 538 10.89 -12.98 28.70
CA TYR A 538 10.52 -14.39 28.57
C TYR A 538 11.03 -15.21 29.78
N LEU A 539 12.33 -15.13 30.11
CA LEU A 539 12.93 -15.92 31.19
C LEU A 539 12.22 -15.71 32.54
N TRP A 540 11.91 -14.46 32.88
CA TRP A 540 11.20 -14.12 34.12
C TRP A 540 9.76 -14.64 34.19
N ASN A 541 9.19 -15.00 33.06
CA ASN A 541 7.82 -15.51 32.97
C ASN A 541 7.74 -16.95 32.46
N LYS A 542 8.90 -17.60 32.22
CA LYS A 542 9.01 -18.90 31.56
C LYS A 542 8.06 -19.97 32.16
N GLY A 543 8.10 -20.20 33.46
CA GLY A 543 7.26 -21.22 34.10
C GLY A 543 5.77 -21.03 33.83
N ARG A 544 5.29 -19.78 33.90
CA ARG A 544 3.88 -19.48 33.58
C ARG A 544 3.54 -19.61 32.11
N VAL A 545 4.47 -19.23 31.23
CA VAL A 545 4.32 -19.41 29.78
C VAL A 545 4.18 -20.90 29.48
N ASP A 546 5.09 -21.70 30.01
CA ASP A 546 5.10 -23.14 29.82
C ASP A 546 3.80 -23.78 30.35
N ASP A 547 3.35 -23.40 31.54
CA ASP A 547 2.07 -23.87 32.13
C ASP A 547 0.86 -23.53 31.24
N MET A 548 0.78 -22.28 30.77
CA MET A 548 -0.34 -21.84 29.92
C MET A 548 -0.33 -22.57 28.58
N ILE A 549 0.83 -22.78 27.99
CA ILE A 549 0.98 -23.48 26.70
C ILE A 549 0.65 -24.97 26.85
N SER A 550 1.13 -25.63 27.92
CA SER A 550 0.81 -27.02 28.20
C SER A 550 -0.69 -27.23 28.39
N ASN A 551 -1.36 -26.32 29.10
CA ASN A 551 -2.81 -26.38 29.29
C ASN A 551 -3.60 -26.24 27.94
N VAL A 552 -3.08 -25.46 27.00
CA VAL A 552 -3.70 -25.32 25.66
C VAL A 552 -3.52 -26.60 24.86
N ARG A 553 -2.31 -27.20 24.87
CA ARG A 553 -2.02 -28.47 24.19
C ARG A 553 -2.92 -29.59 24.70
N GLU A 554 -3.00 -29.78 26.03
CA GLU A 554 -3.85 -30.80 26.62
C GLU A 554 -5.34 -30.64 26.29
N LYS A 555 -5.83 -29.41 26.18
CA LYS A 555 -7.22 -29.15 25.81
C LYS A 555 -7.46 -29.39 24.31
N HIS A 556 -6.46 -29.17 23.49
CA HIS A 556 -6.57 -29.37 22.03
C HIS A 556 -6.48 -30.86 21.68
N GLU A 557 -5.62 -31.64 22.34
CA GLU A 557 -5.49 -33.10 22.16
C GLU A 557 -6.73 -33.86 22.62
N LYS A 558 -7.54 -33.27 23.52
CA LYS A 558 -8.79 -33.88 24.02
C LYS A 558 -10.03 -33.55 23.18
N ARG A 559 -9.88 -32.72 22.16
CA ARG A 559 -10.92 -32.38 21.16
C ARG A 559 -10.66 -33.12 19.85
#